data_dcdedd495ca321dd51d88d07940e195a
#
_entry.id   dcdedd495ca321dd51d88d07940e195a
#
_cell.length_a   1.000
_cell.length_b   1.000
_cell.length_c   1.000
_cell.angle_alpha   90.00
_cell.angle_beta   90.00
_cell.angle_gamma   90.00
#
_symmetry.space_group_name_H-M   'P 1'
#
loop_
_entity.id
_entity.type
_entity.pdbx_description
1 polymer ?
#
loop_
_entity_poly.entity_id
_entity_poly.type
_entity_poly.pdbx_seq_one_letter_code
_entity_poly.pdbx_strand_id
1 'polypeptide(L)'
;EFGHALFIDHEIQVAEKDEKIYSSNFFKSSYDLSKKNNNVAIIGGGDGGVARACLENNSNYIDWFELDPEIVDTCHRHLPKVCSKVKKSNKIKTFWGDAFKSIKEIEDSKYDKIFVDLNDDQYCIDLAKKNMKGLKRILKKGGVITAQVGSKDKKPKQVENWCRVLDKSFGNVRVSGS
;
A
#
# COMPACT_ATOMS: atom_id res chain seq x y z
N GLU A 1 -11.66 1.35 23.30
CA GLU A 1 -12.19 2.48 22.51
C GLU A 1 -11.84 2.38 21.00
N PHE A 2 -10.82 1.61 20.60
CA PHE A 2 -10.38 1.44 19.21
C PHE A 2 -11.06 0.28 18.45
N GLY A 3 -11.92 -0.50 19.11
CA GLY A 3 -12.41 -1.77 18.59
C GLY A 3 -11.31 -2.84 18.67
N HIS A 4 -11.35 -3.83 17.77
CA HIS A 4 -10.22 -4.73 17.61
C HIS A 4 -9.07 -3.99 16.93
N ALA A 5 -7.86 -4.32 17.34
CA ALA A 5 -6.65 -3.73 16.75
C ALA A 5 -5.56 -4.79 16.58
N LEU A 6 -4.75 -4.63 15.53
CA LEU A 6 -3.56 -5.41 15.27
C LEU A 6 -2.34 -4.66 15.81
N PHE A 7 -1.53 -5.36 16.58
CA PHE A 7 -0.23 -4.88 17.04
C PHE A 7 0.86 -5.80 16.49
N ILE A 8 1.93 -5.22 15.98
CA ILE A 8 3.16 -5.93 15.60
C ILE A 8 4.30 -5.23 16.33
N ASP A 9 5.14 -5.98 17.04
CA ASP A 9 6.27 -5.47 17.81
C ASP A 9 5.89 -4.30 18.75
N HIS A 10 4.75 -4.44 19.44
CA HIS A 10 4.17 -3.44 20.37
C HIS A 10 3.70 -2.14 19.73
N GLU A 11 3.76 -2.00 18.40
CA GLU A 11 3.20 -0.87 17.67
C GLU A 11 1.86 -1.22 17.05
N ILE A 12 0.89 -0.29 17.15
CA ILE A 12 -0.41 -0.45 16.53
C ILE A 12 -0.27 -0.30 15.01
N GLN A 13 -0.74 -1.28 14.28
CA GLN A 13 -0.72 -1.28 12.81
C GLN A 13 -2.05 -0.86 12.23
N VAL A 14 -3.15 -1.39 12.79
CA VAL A 14 -4.50 -1.09 12.33
C VAL A 14 -5.48 -1.23 13.49
N ALA A 15 -6.50 -0.37 13.51
CA ALA A 15 -7.64 -0.47 14.42
C ALA A 15 -8.96 -0.32 13.64
N GLU A 16 -9.99 -1.10 14.02
CA GLU A 16 -11.27 -1.14 13.29
C GLU A 16 -11.97 0.22 13.16
N LYS A 17 -11.76 1.12 14.12
CA LYS A 17 -12.48 2.42 14.15
C LYS A 17 -11.91 3.46 13.18
N ASP A 18 -10.63 3.47 12.95
CA ASP A 18 -9.96 4.51 12.15
C ASP A 18 -9.38 3.98 10.82
N GLU A 19 -9.27 2.66 10.67
CA GLU A 19 -8.75 2.03 9.47
C GLU A 19 -9.43 2.53 8.19
N LYS A 20 -10.76 2.63 8.23
CA LYS A 20 -11.50 3.07 7.05
C LYS A 20 -11.16 4.51 6.63
N ILE A 21 -10.83 5.35 7.59
CA ILE A 21 -10.36 6.72 7.33
C ILE A 21 -8.98 6.66 6.69
N TYR A 22 -8.07 5.87 7.27
CA TYR A 22 -6.72 5.68 6.76
C TYR A 22 -6.73 5.17 5.32
N SER A 23 -7.29 3.99 5.06
CA SER A 23 -7.26 3.37 3.75
C SER A 23 -8.00 4.18 2.67
N SER A 24 -9.10 4.85 3.04
CA SER A 24 -9.80 5.77 2.12
C SER A 24 -8.95 6.98 1.77
N ASN A 25 -8.27 7.59 2.73
CA ASN A 25 -7.39 8.72 2.47
C ASN A 25 -6.14 8.29 1.69
N PHE A 26 -5.59 7.14 2.01
CA PHE A 26 -4.46 6.57 1.29
C PHE A 26 -4.82 6.29 -0.18
N PHE A 27 -6.00 5.76 -0.45
CA PHE A 27 -6.52 5.62 -1.81
C PHE A 27 -6.78 6.98 -2.48
N LYS A 28 -7.44 7.92 -1.78
CA LYS A 28 -7.77 9.26 -2.30
C LYS A 28 -6.53 10.08 -2.65
N SER A 29 -5.41 9.90 -1.95
CA SER A 29 -4.16 10.60 -2.29
C SER A 29 -3.66 10.28 -3.70
N SER A 30 -4.10 9.16 -4.29
CA SER A 30 -3.85 8.76 -5.67
C SER A 30 -4.95 9.18 -6.66
N TYR A 31 -6.05 9.80 -6.20
CA TYR A 31 -7.27 9.96 -7.00
C TYR A 31 -7.17 11.02 -8.08
N ASP A 32 -6.59 12.19 -7.79
CA ASP A 32 -6.60 13.36 -8.68
C ASP A 32 -5.79 13.19 -9.98
N LEU A 33 -4.99 12.13 -10.07
CA LEU A 33 -4.03 11.96 -11.16
C LEU A 33 -4.30 10.75 -12.04
N SER A 34 -5.36 9.96 -11.79
CA SER A 34 -5.56 8.71 -12.51
C SER A 34 -7.00 8.47 -12.97
N LYS A 35 -7.11 7.75 -14.07
CA LYS A 35 -8.37 7.37 -14.72
C LYS A 35 -9.21 6.42 -13.84
N LYS A 36 -10.50 6.33 -14.11
CA LYS A 36 -11.37 5.26 -13.58
C LYS A 36 -10.89 3.89 -14.08
N ASN A 37 -11.23 2.84 -13.35
CA ASN A 37 -10.91 1.45 -13.72
C ASN A 37 -9.40 1.17 -13.80
N ASN A 38 -8.71 1.31 -12.69
CA ASN A 38 -7.26 1.17 -12.64
C ASN A 38 -6.83 -0.27 -12.39
N ASN A 39 -5.73 -0.66 -13.02
CA ASN A 39 -4.95 -1.82 -12.59
C ASN A 39 -4.02 -1.38 -11.45
N VAL A 40 -4.07 -2.09 -10.36
CA VAL A 40 -3.43 -1.68 -9.11
C VAL A 40 -2.42 -2.73 -8.66
N ALA A 41 -1.27 -2.29 -8.16
CA ALA A 41 -0.38 -3.08 -7.32
C ALA A 41 -0.43 -2.58 -5.88
N ILE A 42 -0.48 -3.51 -4.92
CA ILE A 42 -0.35 -3.20 -3.49
C ILE A 42 0.84 -3.99 -2.96
N ILE A 43 1.76 -3.31 -2.27
CA ILE A 43 2.95 -3.90 -1.67
C ILE A 43 2.82 -3.76 -0.16
N GLY A 44 2.67 -4.88 0.53
CA GLY A 44 2.33 -4.92 1.95
C GLY A 44 0.84 -4.72 2.20
N GLY A 45 0.49 -4.10 3.31
CA GLY A 45 -0.91 -3.86 3.69
C GLY A 45 -1.67 -5.14 4.03
N GLY A 46 -1.03 -6.05 4.79
CA GLY A 46 -1.55 -7.37 5.16
C GLY A 46 -2.88 -7.37 5.91
N ASP A 47 -3.30 -6.23 6.45
CA ASP A 47 -4.64 -6.05 7.03
C ASP A 47 -5.77 -6.06 5.99
N GLY A 48 -5.45 -5.81 4.70
CA GLY A 48 -6.41 -5.80 3.60
C GLY A 48 -7.23 -4.52 3.47
N GLY A 49 -6.99 -3.49 4.28
CA GLY A 49 -7.74 -2.22 4.23
C GLY A 49 -7.57 -1.48 2.90
N VAL A 50 -6.33 -1.38 2.42
CA VAL A 50 -6.02 -0.76 1.11
C VAL A 50 -6.63 -1.57 -0.03
N ALA A 51 -6.55 -2.91 0.03
CA ALA A 51 -7.17 -3.78 -0.97
C ALA A 51 -8.70 -3.58 -1.02
N ARG A 52 -9.36 -3.49 0.15
CA ARG A 52 -10.78 -3.16 0.26
C ARG A 52 -11.08 -1.78 -0.34
N ALA A 53 -10.29 -0.77 0.00
CA ALA A 53 -10.48 0.58 -0.55
C ALA A 53 -10.38 0.60 -2.09
N CYS A 54 -9.44 -0.15 -2.67
CA CYS A 54 -9.32 -0.32 -4.11
C CYS A 54 -10.57 -0.97 -4.73
N LEU A 55 -11.12 -2.01 -4.09
CA LEU A 55 -12.37 -2.66 -4.55
C LEU A 55 -13.57 -1.71 -4.49
N GLU A 56 -13.71 -0.97 -3.39
CA GLU A 56 -14.79 0.00 -3.18
C GLU A 56 -14.74 1.17 -4.19
N ASN A 57 -13.57 1.45 -4.74
CA ASN A 57 -13.36 2.48 -5.77
C ASN A 57 -13.23 1.89 -7.19
N ASN A 58 -13.80 0.71 -7.42
CA ASN A 58 -13.95 0.10 -8.74
C ASN A 58 -12.63 -0.14 -9.49
N SER A 59 -11.56 -0.51 -8.78
CA SER A 59 -10.36 -1.02 -9.44
C SER A 59 -10.72 -2.24 -10.32
N ASN A 60 -10.14 -2.32 -11.52
CA ASN A 60 -10.38 -3.42 -12.44
C ASN A 60 -9.77 -4.72 -11.93
N TYR A 61 -8.54 -4.58 -11.46
CA TYR A 61 -7.67 -5.68 -11.15
C TYR A 61 -6.62 -5.22 -10.12
N ILE A 62 -6.34 -6.09 -9.15
CA ILE A 62 -5.45 -5.80 -8.03
C ILE A 62 -4.48 -6.96 -7.89
N ASP A 63 -3.18 -6.69 -8.09
CA ASP A 63 -2.10 -7.57 -7.68
C ASP A 63 -1.65 -7.18 -6.28
N TRP A 64 -1.83 -8.06 -5.31
CA TRP A 64 -1.48 -7.84 -3.93
C TRP A 64 -0.26 -8.67 -3.54
N PHE A 65 0.85 -7.99 -3.25
CA PHE A 65 2.12 -8.59 -2.88
C PHE A 65 2.29 -8.51 -1.36
N GLU A 66 2.17 -9.65 -0.69
CA GLU A 66 2.24 -9.72 0.77
C GLU A 66 3.25 -10.78 1.22
N LEU A 67 4.07 -10.39 2.19
CA LEU A 67 5.14 -11.24 2.70
C LEU A 67 4.60 -12.38 3.56
N ASP A 68 3.64 -12.06 4.44
CA ASP A 68 3.20 -12.92 5.52
C ASP A 68 1.72 -13.32 5.39
N PRO A 69 1.43 -14.56 4.95
CA PRO A 69 0.05 -15.05 4.86
C PRO A 69 -0.62 -15.17 6.24
N GLU A 70 0.13 -15.30 7.34
CA GLU A 70 -0.46 -15.44 8.68
C GLU A 70 -1.07 -14.12 9.16
N ILE A 71 -0.46 -12.98 8.82
CA ILE A 71 -1.05 -11.66 9.10
C ILE A 71 -2.39 -11.52 8.39
N VAL A 72 -2.45 -11.86 7.10
CA VAL A 72 -3.69 -11.79 6.32
C VAL A 72 -4.77 -12.69 6.91
N ASP A 73 -4.44 -13.94 7.24
CA ASP A 73 -5.39 -14.86 7.85
C ASP A 73 -5.86 -14.40 9.24
N THR A 74 -4.97 -13.82 10.03
CA THR A 74 -5.29 -13.26 11.35
C THR A 74 -6.25 -12.08 11.22
N CYS A 75 -5.97 -11.17 10.29
CA CYS A 75 -6.87 -10.03 10.02
C CYS A 75 -8.23 -10.50 9.51
N HIS A 76 -8.28 -11.49 8.63
CA HIS A 76 -9.56 -12.05 8.17
C HIS A 76 -10.39 -12.68 9.30
N ARG A 77 -9.76 -13.26 10.31
CA ARG A 77 -10.45 -13.86 11.46
C ARG A 77 -10.89 -12.82 12.50
N HIS A 78 -10.03 -11.85 12.78
CA HIS A 78 -10.20 -10.96 13.93
C HIS A 78 -10.61 -9.53 13.56
N LEU A 79 -10.36 -9.11 12.31
CA LEU A 79 -10.70 -7.80 11.77
C LEU A 79 -11.58 -7.89 10.52
N PRO A 80 -12.71 -8.66 10.58
CA PRO A 80 -13.49 -8.96 9.36
C PRO A 80 -14.10 -7.72 8.69
N LYS A 81 -14.24 -6.62 9.40
CA LYS A 81 -14.72 -5.34 8.83
C LYS A 81 -13.67 -4.68 7.97
N VAL A 82 -12.39 -4.77 8.38
CA VAL A 82 -11.25 -4.21 7.65
C VAL A 82 -11.09 -4.91 6.31
N CYS A 83 -11.04 -6.23 6.32
CA CYS A 83 -10.83 -7.05 5.11
C CYS A 83 -12.12 -7.51 4.43
N SER A 84 -13.25 -6.85 4.72
CA SER A 84 -14.53 -7.20 4.08
C SER A 84 -14.41 -7.18 2.56
N LYS A 85 -14.99 -8.18 1.88
CA LYS A 85 -14.98 -8.35 0.42
C LYS A 85 -13.63 -8.77 -0.19
N VAL A 86 -12.49 -8.63 0.51
CA VAL A 86 -11.16 -8.93 -0.03
C VAL A 86 -11.03 -10.43 -0.35
N LYS A 87 -11.30 -11.30 0.61
CA LYS A 87 -11.16 -12.76 0.48
C LYS A 87 -12.04 -13.38 -0.62
N LYS A 88 -13.16 -12.76 -0.93
CA LYS A 88 -14.15 -13.28 -1.90
C LYS A 88 -14.03 -12.65 -3.28
N SER A 89 -13.11 -11.70 -3.47
CA SER A 89 -13.01 -10.96 -4.70
C SER A 89 -12.21 -11.71 -5.75
N ASN A 90 -12.80 -11.89 -6.94
CA ASN A 90 -12.10 -12.41 -8.12
C ASN A 90 -11.21 -11.35 -8.81
N LYS A 91 -11.23 -10.12 -8.35
CA LYS A 91 -10.39 -9.02 -8.85
C LYS A 91 -9.02 -8.97 -8.18
N ILE A 92 -8.80 -9.72 -7.09
CA ILE A 92 -7.54 -9.73 -6.36
C ILE A 92 -6.79 -11.02 -6.67
N LYS A 93 -5.53 -10.85 -7.08
CA LYS A 93 -4.53 -11.92 -7.14
C LYS A 93 -3.46 -11.62 -6.10
N THR A 94 -3.27 -12.52 -5.15
CA THR A 94 -2.24 -12.38 -4.12
C THR A 94 -0.96 -13.11 -4.52
N PHE A 95 0.17 -12.44 -4.34
CA PHE A 95 1.51 -12.96 -4.51
C PHE A 95 2.16 -13.03 -3.14
N TRP A 96 2.42 -14.25 -2.68
CA TRP A 96 3.01 -14.49 -1.37
C TRP A 96 4.52 -14.42 -1.42
N GLY A 97 5.11 -13.79 -0.41
CA GLY A 97 6.55 -13.69 -0.21
C GLY A 97 7.11 -12.31 -0.58
N ASP A 98 8.42 -12.26 -0.82
CA ASP A 98 9.12 -11.00 -1.10
C ASP A 98 8.58 -10.30 -2.37
N ALA A 99 7.86 -9.22 -2.17
CA ALA A 99 7.27 -8.41 -3.22
C ALA A 99 8.29 -7.97 -4.26
N PHE A 100 9.50 -7.60 -3.84
CA PHE A 100 10.53 -7.07 -4.73
C PHE A 100 11.24 -8.15 -5.56
N LYS A 101 11.11 -9.42 -5.16
CA LYS A 101 11.46 -10.56 -6.02
C LYS A 101 10.36 -10.77 -7.05
N SER A 102 9.11 -10.83 -6.60
CA SER A 102 7.94 -11.05 -7.47
C SER A 102 7.79 -9.98 -8.54
N ILE A 103 8.04 -8.72 -8.22
CA ILE A 103 7.98 -7.58 -9.15
C ILE A 103 8.90 -7.76 -10.37
N LYS A 104 10.01 -8.50 -10.25
CA LYS A 104 10.94 -8.72 -11.38
C LYS A 104 10.27 -9.47 -12.53
N GLU A 105 9.32 -10.34 -12.23
CA GLU A 105 8.57 -11.15 -13.21
C GLU A 105 7.34 -10.43 -13.77
N ILE A 106 7.02 -9.24 -13.24
CA ILE A 106 5.89 -8.44 -13.71
C ILE A 106 6.29 -7.70 -14.98
N GLU A 107 5.38 -7.66 -15.94
CA GLU A 107 5.54 -6.92 -17.20
C GLU A 107 5.67 -5.41 -16.99
N ASP A 108 6.34 -4.74 -17.90
CA ASP A 108 6.52 -3.29 -17.88
C ASP A 108 5.19 -2.56 -18.06
N SER A 109 5.04 -1.41 -17.41
CA SER A 109 3.89 -0.53 -17.58
C SER A 109 2.53 -1.23 -17.36
N LYS A 110 2.43 -2.09 -16.36
CA LYS A 110 1.23 -2.86 -16.07
C LYS A 110 0.21 -2.08 -15.24
N TYR A 111 0.67 -1.31 -14.26
CA TYR A 111 -0.21 -0.69 -13.25
C TYR A 111 -0.42 0.80 -13.50
N ASP A 112 -1.65 1.23 -13.27
CA ASP A 112 -2.02 2.64 -13.23
C ASP A 112 -1.70 3.26 -11.87
N LYS A 113 -1.76 2.43 -10.81
CA LYS A 113 -1.46 2.83 -9.42
C LYS A 113 -0.63 1.78 -8.71
N ILE A 114 0.30 2.23 -7.89
CA ILE A 114 1.05 1.39 -6.96
C ILE A 114 0.88 1.96 -5.56
N PHE A 115 0.43 1.15 -4.61
CA PHE A 115 0.41 1.47 -3.19
C PHE A 115 1.53 0.73 -2.49
N VAL A 116 2.36 1.45 -1.75
CA VAL A 116 3.44 0.90 -0.91
C VAL A 116 3.04 1.12 0.54
N ASP A 117 2.49 0.09 1.14
CA ASP A 117 1.95 0.08 2.50
C ASP A 117 2.82 -0.86 3.38
N LEU A 118 4.04 -0.42 3.59
CA LEU A 118 5.03 -1.09 4.41
C LEU A 118 5.20 -0.36 5.74
N ASN A 119 5.83 -1.02 6.71
CA ASN A 119 6.23 -0.37 7.94
C ASN A 119 7.11 0.85 7.66
N ASP A 120 6.98 1.85 8.51
CA ASP A 120 7.66 3.12 8.36
C ASP A 120 9.08 3.14 9.01
N ASP A 121 9.73 1.98 9.08
CA ASP A 121 11.08 1.83 9.61
C ASP A 121 12.16 2.06 8.53
N GLN A 122 13.40 2.24 8.99
CA GLN A 122 14.53 2.51 8.09
C GLN A 122 14.82 1.33 7.14
N TYR A 123 14.57 0.10 7.59
CA TYR A 123 14.77 -1.09 6.75
C TYR A 123 13.83 -1.08 5.54
N CYS A 124 12.55 -0.81 5.76
CA CYS A 124 11.55 -0.72 4.69
C CYS A 124 11.84 0.42 3.72
N ILE A 125 12.31 1.58 4.23
CA ILE A 125 12.76 2.70 3.40
C ILE A 125 13.92 2.28 2.49
N ASP A 126 14.95 1.64 3.04
CA ASP A 126 16.12 1.22 2.28
C ASP A 126 15.78 0.14 1.26
N LEU A 127 14.87 -0.76 1.62
CA LEU A 127 14.37 -1.80 0.73
C LEU A 127 13.61 -1.19 -0.45
N ALA A 128 12.68 -0.28 -0.20
CA ALA A 128 11.96 0.44 -1.24
C ALA A 128 12.92 1.24 -2.14
N LYS A 129 13.88 1.96 -1.56
CA LYS A 129 14.90 2.72 -2.27
C LYS A 129 15.70 1.85 -3.26
N LYS A 130 16.13 0.66 -2.85
CA LYS A 130 16.86 -0.28 -3.72
C LYS A 130 16.01 -0.74 -4.91
N ASN A 131 14.70 -0.79 -4.73
CA ASN A 131 13.76 -1.35 -5.71
C ASN A 131 12.96 -0.31 -6.50
N MET A 132 13.23 1.00 -6.31
CA MET A 132 12.52 2.09 -7.01
C MET A 132 12.52 1.94 -8.54
N LYS A 133 13.61 1.45 -9.13
CA LYS A 133 13.67 1.21 -10.58
C LYS A 133 12.64 0.16 -11.03
N GLY A 134 12.47 -0.91 -10.23
CA GLY A 134 11.47 -1.94 -10.49
C GLY A 134 10.05 -1.40 -10.39
N LEU A 135 9.76 -0.62 -9.34
CA LEU A 135 8.46 0.03 -9.17
C LEU A 135 8.15 0.98 -10.34
N LYS A 136 9.14 1.78 -10.76
CA LYS A 136 8.98 2.68 -11.91
C LYS A 136 8.75 1.93 -13.21
N ARG A 137 9.40 0.79 -13.42
CA ARG A 137 9.25 -0.04 -14.61
C ARG A 137 7.84 -0.59 -14.78
N ILE A 138 7.24 -1.09 -13.70
CA ILE A 138 5.90 -1.68 -13.73
C ILE A 138 4.77 -0.63 -13.70
N LEU A 139 5.09 0.63 -13.37
CA LEU A 139 4.14 1.73 -13.39
C LEU A 139 3.98 2.28 -14.82
N LYS A 140 2.75 2.46 -15.27
CA LYS A 140 2.45 3.11 -16.55
C LYS A 140 2.90 4.56 -16.58
N LYS A 141 3.16 5.08 -17.77
CA LYS A 141 3.38 6.52 -17.97
C LYS A 141 2.13 7.29 -17.52
N GLY A 142 2.33 8.26 -16.63
CA GLY A 142 1.24 9.01 -16.01
C GLY A 142 0.51 8.26 -14.87
N GLY A 143 1.03 7.11 -14.47
CA GLY A 143 0.55 6.40 -13.28
C GLY A 143 1.03 7.06 -11.99
N VAL A 144 0.45 6.65 -10.87
CA VAL A 144 0.72 7.21 -9.54
C VAL A 144 1.25 6.15 -8.60
N ILE A 145 2.28 6.49 -7.84
CA ILE A 145 2.74 5.72 -6.69
C ILE A 145 2.38 6.47 -5.41
N THR A 146 1.79 5.76 -4.46
CA THR A 146 1.46 6.29 -3.13
C THR A 146 2.16 5.41 -2.10
N ALA A 147 2.90 6.02 -1.18
CA ALA A 147 3.63 5.31 -0.14
C ALA A 147 3.23 5.80 1.24
N GLN A 148 3.04 4.89 2.18
CA GLN A 148 3.00 5.18 3.60
C GLN A 148 4.40 5.61 4.05
N VAL A 149 4.52 6.77 4.66
CA VAL A 149 5.82 7.37 4.99
C VAL A 149 5.99 7.70 6.47
N GLY A 150 4.99 7.35 7.29
CA GLY A 150 4.95 7.67 8.71
C GLY A 150 4.40 9.05 9.01
N SER A 151 4.34 9.37 10.31
CA SER A 151 3.83 10.65 10.80
C SER A 151 4.90 11.74 10.73
N LYS A 152 4.58 12.86 10.08
CA LYS A 152 5.47 14.03 10.01
C LYS A 152 5.78 14.60 11.39
N ASP A 153 4.83 14.53 12.32
CA ASP A 153 5.01 15.08 13.66
C ASP A 153 5.90 14.20 14.54
N LYS A 154 5.80 12.87 14.37
CA LYS A 154 6.57 11.91 15.17
C LYS A 154 7.93 11.58 14.55
N LYS A 155 8.00 11.49 13.22
CA LYS A 155 9.19 11.01 12.48
C LYS A 155 9.53 11.93 11.29
N PRO A 156 9.75 13.24 11.48
CA PRO A 156 9.91 14.21 10.38
C PRO A 156 11.07 13.89 9.44
N LYS A 157 12.21 13.47 9.99
CA LYS A 157 13.40 13.08 9.19
C LYS A 157 13.13 11.90 8.26
N GLN A 158 12.33 10.95 8.72
CA GLN A 158 11.97 9.77 7.96
C GLN A 158 11.05 10.12 6.79
N VAL A 159 10.04 10.94 7.05
CA VAL A 159 9.16 11.48 6.00
C VAL A 159 9.96 12.23 4.96
N GLU A 160 10.91 13.08 5.38
CA GLU A 160 11.80 13.79 4.47
C GLU A 160 12.66 12.84 3.62
N ASN A 161 13.20 11.78 4.21
CA ASN A 161 13.97 10.77 3.47
C ASN A 161 13.11 10.06 2.42
N TRP A 162 11.90 9.66 2.76
CA TRP A 162 10.95 9.08 1.82
C TRP A 162 10.64 10.04 0.67
N CYS A 163 10.34 11.31 0.98
CA CYS A 163 10.07 12.33 -0.02
C CYS A 163 11.22 12.49 -1.01
N ARG A 164 12.47 12.54 -0.52
CA ARG A 164 13.65 12.62 -1.39
C ARG A 164 13.79 11.41 -2.32
N VAL A 165 13.55 10.20 -1.79
CA VAL A 165 13.65 8.96 -2.58
C VAL A 165 12.59 8.93 -3.68
N LEU A 166 11.36 9.30 -3.34
CA LEU A 166 10.24 9.34 -4.28
C LEU A 166 10.44 10.45 -5.33
N ASP A 167 10.83 11.66 -4.90
CA ASP A 167 11.04 12.80 -5.79
C ASP A 167 12.15 12.53 -6.81
N LYS A 168 13.27 11.98 -6.36
CA LYS A 168 14.37 11.58 -7.25
C LYS A 168 13.96 10.55 -8.29
N SER A 169 13.00 9.69 -7.96
CA SER A 169 12.60 8.58 -8.83
C SER A 169 11.43 8.92 -9.75
N PHE A 170 10.46 9.69 -9.26
CA PHE A 170 9.20 9.94 -9.96
C PHE A 170 8.95 11.43 -10.24
N GLY A 171 9.53 12.34 -9.45
CA GLY A 171 9.22 13.77 -9.47
C GLY A 171 7.81 14.09 -8.93
N ASN A 172 7.54 15.37 -8.71
CA ASN A 172 6.20 15.86 -8.30
C ASN A 172 5.62 15.18 -7.06
N VAL A 173 6.41 15.03 -6.01
CA VAL A 173 5.96 14.43 -4.74
C VAL A 173 5.01 15.40 -4.02
N ARG A 174 3.89 14.86 -3.56
CA ARG A 174 2.96 15.54 -2.65
C ARG A 174 2.88 14.76 -1.35
N VAL A 175 2.91 15.46 -0.23
CA VAL A 175 2.67 14.87 1.09
C VAL A 175 1.26 15.24 1.51
N SER A 176 0.43 14.22 1.72
CA SER A 176 -0.89 14.38 2.36
C SER A 176 -0.79 13.87 3.79
N GLY A 177 -1.23 14.67 4.75
CA GLY A 177 -1.36 14.28 6.14
C GLY A 177 -2.83 14.08 6.52
N SER A 178 -3.07 13.24 7.47
CA SER A 178 -4.33 13.16 8.21
C SER A 178 -4.21 14.03 9.45
#